data_965bc4f54a8c2a36ec697cbec9a9fa86
#
_entry.id   965bc4f54a8c2a36ec697cbec9a9fa86
#
_cell.length_a   1.000
_cell.length_b   1.000
_cell.length_c   1.000
_cell.angle_alpha   90.00
_cell.angle_beta   90.00
_cell.angle_gamma   90.00
#
_symmetry.space_group_name_H-M   'P 1'
#
loop_
_entity.id
_entity.type
_entity.pdbx_description
1 polymer ?
#
loop_
_entity_poly.entity_id
_entity_poly.type
_entity_poly.pdbx_seq_one_letter_code
_entity_poly.pdbx_strand_id
1 'polypeptide(L)'
;MGGSTNTVLHLLAVAHEAEVDFKMDDIDMLSRRVPCLCKVAPNTQKYHIQDVNRAGGILNILGELAKGGLLDTTVRRVDGTTLAEAIATYAVCVPEVDAEAQRIYSSAPGGKFCIQLGAQNATYKELDTDRANGCIRDLQHAYSKDGGLAVLKGNIAQDGCVVKTAGVDESIWKFSGPAKVFDSQEAACEGILGGKVVSGDVVVITHEGPKGGPGMQEMLYPTSYIKSKHLGKECALITDGRFSGGTSGLSIGHISPEAAAGGNIGKIVDGDIIEIDIPNRSINVKLSDEELAQIGRASCRERV
;
A
#
# COMPACT_ATOMS: atom_id res chain seq x y z
N MET A 1 6.68 3.29 6.63
CA MET A 1 6.00 2.03 6.97
C MET A 1 5.38 1.32 5.77
N GLY A 2 5.18 1.95 4.64
CA GLY A 2 4.50 1.39 3.49
C GLY A 2 2.98 1.18 3.67
N GLY A 3 2.40 1.64 4.73
CA GLY A 3 0.98 1.77 5.04
C GLY A 3 -0.01 0.82 4.34
N SER A 4 -1.24 1.28 4.21
CA SER A 4 -2.30 0.67 3.39
C SER A 4 -2.64 1.61 2.23
N THR A 5 -3.03 1.06 1.08
CA THR A 5 -3.58 1.87 -0.03
C THR A 5 -4.83 2.63 0.41
N ASN A 6 -5.57 2.13 1.40
CA ASN A 6 -6.70 2.84 2.02
C ASN A 6 -6.29 4.20 2.63
N THR A 7 -5.03 4.36 3.05
CA THR A 7 -4.53 5.65 3.54
C THR A 7 -4.66 6.74 2.48
N VAL A 8 -4.45 6.41 1.20
CA VAL A 8 -4.61 7.33 0.08
C VAL A 8 -6.05 7.81 -0.02
N LEU A 9 -7.02 6.88 -0.01
CA LEU A 9 -8.46 7.22 -0.05
C LEU A 9 -8.85 8.13 1.10
N HIS A 10 -8.46 7.78 2.32
CA HIS A 10 -8.84 8.54 3.51
C HIS A 10 -8.18 9.91 3.57
N LEU A 11 -6.92 10.05 3.18
CA LEU A 11 -6.24 11.35 3.15
C LEU A 11 -6.87 12.29 2.11
N LEU A 12 -7.19 11.77 0.92
CA LEU A 12 -7.87 12.57 -0.11
C LEU A 12 -9.27 12.98 0.33
N ALA A 13 -10.03 12.09 0.99
CA ALA A 13 -11.34 12.41 1.54
C ALA A 13 -11.26 13.49 2.63
N VAL A 14 -10.31 13.36 3.58
CA VAL A 14 -10.10 14.37 4.63
C VAL A 14 -9.68 15.70 4.03
N ALA A 15 -8.79 15.70 3.03
CA ALA A 15 -8.38 16.93 2.36
C ALA A 15 -9.56 17.61 1.64
N HIS A 16 -10.41 16.83 0.99
CA HIS A 16 -11.62 17.33 0.35
C HIS A 16 -12.58 18.00 1.36
N GLU A 17 -12.90 17.32 2.45
CA GLU A 17 -13.78 17.84 3.51
C GLU A 17 -13.17 19.06 4.23
N ALA A 18 -11.86 19.13 4.33
CA ALA A 18 -11.15 20.24 4.94
C ALA A 18 -10.84 21.39 3.96
N GLU A 19 -11.26 21.28 2.70
CA GLU A 19 -10.98 22.24 1.62
C GLU A 19 -9.48 22.50 1.41
N VAL A 20 -8.65 21.45 1.63
CA VAL A 20 -7.20 21.49 1.42
C VAL A 20 -6.88 21.00 0.01
N ASP A 21 -6.13 21.79 -0.75
CA ASP A 21 -5.64 21.37 -2.08
C ASP A 21 -4.53 20.33 -1.93
N PHE A 22 -4.93 19.04 -1.86
CA PHE A 22 -4.05 17.89 -1.73
C PHE A 22 -4.51 16.80 -2.69
N LYS A 23 -3.60 16.33 -3.55
CA LYS A 23 -3.90 15.46 -4.70
C LYS A 23 -3.04 14.20 -4.72
N MET A 24 -3.37 13.27 -5.61
CA MET A 24 -2.58 12.06 -5.85
C MET A 24 -1.11 12.35 -6.17
N ASP A 25 -0.85 13.42 -6.92
CA ASP A 25 0.51 13.81 -7.30
C ASP A 25 1.34 14.25 -6.08
N ASP A 26 0.71 14.87 -5.07
CA ASP A 26 1.37 15.21 -3.81
C ASP A 26 1.78 13.96 -3.04
N ILE A 27 0.94 12.93 -3.06
CA ILE A 27 1.23 11.63 -2.44
C ILE A 27 2.45 10.98 -3.11
N ASP A 28 2.52 10.97 -4.45
CA ASP A 28 3.68 10.41 -5.16
C ASP A 28 4.95 11.23 -4.92
N MET A 29 4.84 12.55 -4.92
CA MET A 29 5.96 13.45 -4.62
C MET A 29 6.52 13.18 -3.20
N LEU A 30 5.64 13.06 -2.21
CA LEU A 30 6.04 12.74 -0.84
C LEU A 30 6.65 11.34 -0.75
N SER A 31 6.06 10.35 -1.43
CA SER A 31 6.60 9.00 -1.47
C SER A 31 8.02 8.94 -2.03
N ARG A 32 8.35 9.73 -3.03
CA ARG A 32 9.71 9.81 -3.61
C ARG A 32 10.73 10.45 -2.66
N ARG A 33 10.27 11.28 -1.72
CA ARG A 33 11.13 12.02 -0.79
C ARG A 33 11.33 11.31 0.54
N VAL A 34 10.34 10.54 0.98
CA VAL A 34 10.30 9.94 2.32
C VAL A 34 10.64 8.45 2.23
N PRO A 35 11.80 8.02 2.75
CA PRO A 35 12.22 6.62 2.68
C PRO A 35 11.34 5.71 3.54
N CYS A 36 11.32 4.43 3.23
CA CYS A 36 10.64 3.42 4.03
C CYS A 36 11.54 3.00 5.21
N LEU A 37 11.21 3.49 6.41
CA LEU A 37 12.01 3.26 7.62
C LEU A 37 11.57 2.04 8.43
N CYS A 38 10.40 1.47 8.15
CA CYS A 38 9.85 0.37 8.92
C CYS A 38 9.11 -0.60 8.01
N LYS A 39 9.37 -1.90 8.14
CA LYS A 39 8.59 -2.96 7.48
C LYS A 39 8.08 -3.94 8.52
N VAL A 40 6.79 -4.27 8.43
CA VAL A 40 6.13 -5.28 9.28
C VAL A 40 5.27 -6.19 8.42
N ALA A 41 4.87 -7.33 8.97
CA ALA A 41 3.94 -8.23 8.31
C ALA A 41 2.72 -7.47 7.75
N PRO A 42 2.27 -7.76 6.53
CA PRO A 42 2.69 -8.83 5.61
C PRO A 42 3.89 -8.49 4.70
N ASN A 43 4.48 -7.28 4.80
CA ASN A 43 5.59 -6.83 3.94
C ASN A 43 6.94 -7.49 4.29
N THR A 44 7.00 -8.12 5.44
CA THR A 44 8.12 -8.97 5.91
C THR A 44 7.59 -10.03 6.84
N GLN A 45 8.31 -11.14 6.94
CA GLN A 45 8.02 -12.20 7.93
C GLN A 45 8.79 -11.99 9.24
N LYS A 46 9.76 -11.06 9.26
CA LYS A 46 10.68 -10.87 10.39
C LYS A 46 10.05 -10.08 11.53
N TYR A 47 9.25 -9.07 11.22
CA TYR A 47 8.72 -8.13 12.22
C TYR A 47 7.20 -8.05 12.15
N HIS A 48 6.58 -7.87 13.32
CA HIS A 48 5.16 -7.71 13.52
C HIS A 48 4.87 -6.39 14.24
N ILE A 49 3.60 -6.06 14.48
CA ILE A 49 3.24 -4.76 15.05
C ILE A 49 3.79 -4.54 16.49
N GLN A 50 3.94 -5.62 17.25
CA GLN A 50 4.57 -5.54 18.57
C GLN A 50 6.05 -5.16 18.52
N ASP A 51 6.76 -5.49 17.43
CA ASP A 51 8.15 -5.09 17.23
C ASP A 51 8.25 -3.58 16.96
N VAL A 52 7.25 -3.01 16.25
CA VAL A 52 7.16 -1.55 16.08
C VAL A 52 6.98 -0.88 17.44
N ASN A 53 6.09 -1.41 18.29
CA ASN A 53 5.91 -0.89 19.64
C ASN A 53 7.22 -0.93 20.42
N ARG A 54 7.88 -2.09 20.48
CA ARG A 54 9.17 -2.25 21.17
C ARG A 54 10.27 -1.34 20.63
N ALA A 55 10.21 -0.95 19.36
CA ALA A 55 11.15 -0.04 18.72
C ALA A 55 10.79 1.45 18.93
N GLY A 56 9.78 1.77 19.75
CA GLY A 56 9.37 3.13 20.08
C GLY A 56 8.20 3.67 19.26
N GLY A 57 7.50 2.81 18.53
CA GLY A 57 6.26 3.14 17.86
C GLY A 57 6.37 4.22 16.77
N ILE A 58 5.24 4.84 16.50
CA ILE A 58 5.13 5.86 15.44
C ILE A 58 5.96 7.09 15.76
N LEU A 59 6.00 7.52 17.02
CA LEU A 59 6.79 8.72 17.40
C LEU A 59 8.28 8.53 17.15
N ASN A 60 8.80 7.31 17.26
CA ASN A 60 10.18 7.04 16.92
C ASN A 60 10.46 7.09 15.41
N ILE A 61 9.51 6.60 14.58
CA ILE A 61 9.58 6.76 13.11
C ILE A 61 9.57 8.25 12.75
N LEU A 62 8.67 9.04 13.35
CA LEU A 62 8.59 10.48 13.14
C LEU A 62 9.88 11.19 13.63
N GLY A 63 10.47 10.72 14.73
CA GLY A 63 11.75 11.23 15.22
C GLY A 63 12.88 11.03 14.22
N GLU A 64 12.98 9.85 13.59
CA GLU A 64 13.99 9.61 12.54
C GLU A 64 13.75 10.49 11.31
N LEU A 65 12.49 10.70 10.89
CA LEU A 65 12.16 11.62 9.80
C LEU A 65 12.48 13.08 10.14
N ALA A 66 12.24 13.49 11.39
CA ALA A 66 12.57 14.84 11.88
C ALA A 66 14.08 15.13 11.84
N LYS A 67 14.91 14.15 12.22
CA LYS A 67 16.38 14.24 12.10
C LYS A 67 16.84 14.52 10.67
N GLY A 68 16.09 14.01 9.68
CA GLY A 68 16.37 14.23 8.26
C GLY A 68 15.74 15.49 7.66
N GLY A 69 15.06 16.31 8.46
CA GLY A 69 14.34 17.49 7.94
C GLY A 69 13.15 17.15 7.03
N LEU A 70 12.60 15.94 7.16
CA LEU A 70 11.49 15.44 6.33
C LEU A 70 10.12 15.63 6.96
N LEU A 71 10.06 16.30 8.11
CA LEU A 71 8.85 16.45 8.91
C LEU A 71 8.76 17.86 9.49
N ASP A 72 7.61 18.50 9.37
CA ASP A 72 7.31 19.70 10.14
C ASP A 72 6.91 19.30 11.56
N THR A 73 7.80 19.60 12.50
CA THR A 73 7.61 19.28 13.91
C THR A 73 6.93 20.39 14.71
N THR A 74 6.61 21.52 14.08
CA THR A 74 5.94 22.68 14.73
C THR A 74 4.43 22.48 14.83
N VAL A 75 3.87 21.52 14.08
CA VAL A 75 2.45 21.22 14.09
C VAL A 75 1.93 20.85 15.47
N ARG A 76 0.76 21.36 15.82
CA ARG A 76 0.12 21.07 17.11
C ARG A 76 -0.63 19.76 17.08
N ARG A 77 -0.60 19.07 18.19
CA ARG A 77 -1.35 17.83 18.47
C ARG A 77 -2.64 18.15 19.21
N VAL A 78 -3.51 17.16 19.32
CA VAL A 78 -4.80 17.26 20.03
C VAL A 78 -4.63 17.56 21.54
N ASP A 79 -3.49 17.18 22.15
CA ASP A 79 -3.15 17.44 23.55
C ASP A 79 -2.59 18.85 23.78
N GLY A 80 -2.51 19.68 22.72
CA GLY A 80 -1.99 21.05 22.77
C GLY A 80 -0.46 21.15 22.68
N THR A 81 0.27 20.04 22.75
CA THR A 81 1.72 20.02 22.54
C THR A 81 2.08 20.10 21.06
N THR A 82 3.32 20.42 20.75
CA THR A 82 3.86 20.30 19.39
C THR A 82 4.33 18.87 19.12
N LEU A 83 4.48 18.51 17.85
CA LEU A 83 5.06 17.23 17.48
C LEU A 83 6.52 17.11 17.95
N ALA A 84 7.28 18.22 17.96
CA ALA A 84 8.64 18.26 18.51
C ALA A 84 8.67 17.86 19.99
N GLU A 85 7.80 18.43 20.81
CA GLU A 85 7.67 18.11 22.24
C GLU A 85 7.29 16.64 22.46
N ALA A 86 6.35 16.12 21.66
CA ALA A 86 5.96 14.73 21.74
C ALA A 86 7.08 13.76 21.36
N ILE A 87 7.85 14.06 20.31
CA ILE A 87 9.02 13.26 19.93
C ILE A 87 10.08 13.30 21.03
N ALA A 88 10.36 14.47 21.59
CA ALA A 88 11.34 14.62 22.67
C ALA A 88 10.95 13.81 23.93
N THR A 89 9.65 13.74 24.25
CA THR A 89 9.16 13.02 25.42
C THR A 89 9.06 11.50 25.18
N TYR A 90 8.54 11.06 24.02
CA TYR A 90 8.14 9.67 23.83
C TYR A 90 9.02 8.87 22.87
N ALA A 91 9.96 9.48 22.13
CA ALA A 91 10.87 8.70 21.30
C ALA A 91 11.91 7.97 22.15
N VAL A 92 12.17 6.69 21.82
CA VAL A 92 13.12 5.85 22.58
C VAL A 92 14.57 5.98 22.11
N CYS A 93 14.83 6.71 21.04
CA CYS A 93 16.16 7.00 20.51
C CYS A 93 16.59 8.44 20.79
N VAL A 94 16.31 8.92 21.98
CA VAL A 94 16.77 10.19 22.55
C VAL A 94 17.74 9.90 23.69
N PRO A 95 18.62 10.87 24.07
CA PRO A 95 19.63 10.64 25.12
C PRO A 95 19.04 10.22 26.48
N GLU A 96 17.91 10.81 26.85
CA GLU A 96 17.19 10.47 28.07
C GLU A 96 15.76 10.11 27.74
N VAL A 97 15.46 8.82 27.74
CA VAL A 97 14.11 8.31 27.46
C VAL A 97 13.24 8.51 28.71
N ASP A 98 12.07 9.10 28.51
CA ASP A 98 11.08 9.25 29.57
C ASP A 98 10.68 7.88 30.15
N ALA A 99 10.57 7.80 31.49
CA ALA A 99 10.31 6.53 32.19
C ALA A 99 8.94 5.94 31.84
N GLU A 100 7.93 6.77 31.60
CA GLU A 100 6.60 6.31 31.19
C GLU A 100 6.62 5.81 29.76
N ALA A 101 7.33 6.49 28.85
CA ALA A 101 7.55 6.03 27.47
C ALA A 101 8.24 4.66 27.44
N GLN A 102 9.29 4.48 28.26
CA GLN A 102 9.97 3.20 28.38
C GLN A 102 9.01 2.10 28.88
N ARG A 103 8.19 2.39 29.87
CA ARG A 103 7.18 1.47 30.40
C ARG A 103 6.15 1.10 29.33
N ILE A 104 5.64 2.07 28.58
CA ILE A 104 4.65 1.85 27.51
C ILE A 104 5.24 0.93 26.43
N TYR A 105 6.41 1.23 25.93
CA TYR A 105 7.03 0.46 24.85
C TYR A 105 7.59 -0.88 25.28
N SER A 106 7.80 -1.10 26.56
CA SER A 106 8.13 -2.41 27.11
C SER A 106 6.91 -3.32 27.32
N SER A 107 5.70 -2.78 27.28
CA SER A 107 4.43 -3.47 27.64
C SER A 107 3.90 -4.39 26.54
N ALA A 108 4.66 -4.74 25.53
CA ALA A 108 4.22 -5.65 24.50
C ALA A 108 4.23 -7.09 25.00
N PRO A 109 3.43 -8.00 24.37
CA PRO A 109 3.46 -9.43 24.68
C PRO A 109 4.81 -10.03 24.35
N GLY A 110 5.77 -9.99 25.23
CA GLY A 110 7.19 -10.34 25.19
C GLY A 110 7.66 -11.45 24.24
N GLY A 111 7.21 -11.46 23.00
CA GLY A 111 7.52 -12.46 21.98
C GLY A 111 6.87 -13.84 22.22
N LYS A 112 6.05 -13.98 23.25
CA LYS A 112 5.35 -15.23 23.54
C LYS A 112 3.88 -15.10 23.15
N PHE A 113 3.41 -16.02 22.34
CA PHE A 113 1.99 -16.17 22.07
C PHE A 113 1.26 -16.54 23.38
N CYS A 114 0.33 -15.71 23.80
CA CYS A 114 -0.50 -15.96 24.98
C CYS A 114 -1.97 -15.81 24.61
N ILE A 115 -2.74 -16.87 24.83
CA ILE A 115 -4.20 -16.92 24.64
C ILE A 115 -4.98 -16.60 25.90
N GLN A 116 -4.29 -16.42 27.04
CA GLN A 116 -4.93 -16.13 28.31
C GLN A 116 -5.37 -14.67 28.34
N LEU A 117 -6.65 -14.46 28.52
CA LEU A 117 -7.23 -13.12 28.65
C LEU A 117 -6.64 -12.39 29.87
N GLY A 118 -6.16 -11.15 29.66
CA GLY A 118 -5.56 -10.35 30.71
C GLY A 118 -4.10 -10.65 31.04
N ALA A 119 -3.43 -11.56 30.34
CA ALA A 119 -2.01 -11.89 30.52
C ALA A 119 -1.06 -10.84 29.92
N GLN A 120 -1.32 -9.54 30.17
CA GLN A 120 -0.55 -8.41 29.65
C GLN A 120 0.57 -7.95 30.59
N ASN A 121 0.92 -8.76 31.54
CA ASN A 121 1.99 -8.53 32.49
C ASN A 121 3.38 -9.02 32.00
N ALA A 122 3.45 -9.61 30.81
CA ALA A 122 4.71 -9.93 30.16
C ALA A 122 5.29 -8.64 29.53
N THR A 123 6.52 -8.31 29.85
CA THR A 123 7.22 -7.14 29.31
C THR A 123 8.51 -7.56 28.60
N TYR A 124 8.92 -6.78 27.62
CA TYR A 124 10.27 -6.88 27.07
C TYR A 124 11.28 -6.36 28.08
N LYS A 125 12.41 -7.04 28.21
CA LYS A 125 13.53 -6.58 29.06
C LYS A 125 14.24 -5.40 28.45
N GLU A 126 14.31 -5.36 27.13
CA GLU A 126 15.03 -4.33 26.37
C GLU A 126 14.19 -3.86 25.20
N LEU A 127 14.25 -2.56 24.92
CA LEU A 127 13.66 -1.97 23.72
C LEU A 127 14.56 -2.24 22.51
N ASP A 128 13.97 -2.22 21.31
CA ASP A 128 14.73 -2.29 20.06
C ASP A 128 15.22 -0.89 19.69
N THR A 129 16.48 -0.60 20.00
CA THR A 129 17.15 0.67 19.65
C THR A 129 18.10 0.51 18.46
N ASP A 130 18.19 -0.66 17.84
CA ASP A 130 19.03 -0.87 16.65
C ASP A 130 18.42 -0.19 15.43
N ARG A 131 18.99 0.97 15.06
CA ARG A 131 18.54 1.74 13.90
C ARG A 131 19.16 1.30 12.57
N ALA A 132 20.12 0.40 12.59
CA ALA A 132 20.72 -0.16 11.39
C ALA A 132 19.99 -1.44 10.91
N ASN A 133 19.69 -2.37 11.85
CA ASN A 133 19.19 -3.70 11.51
C ASN A 133 17.85 -4.03 12.19
N GLY A 134 17.37 -3.16 13.08
CA GLY A 134 16.12 -3.32 13.82
C GLY A 134 14.86 -3.16 12.98
N CYS A 135 13.71 -3.14 13.67
CA CYS A 135 12.40 -2.97 13.06
C CYS A 135 12.22 -1.56 12.46
N ILE A 136 12.55 -0.54 13.23
CA ILE A 136 12.59 0.86 12.78
C ILE A 136 14.05 1.22 12.50
N ARG A 137 14.32 1.67 11.29
CA ARG A 137 15.68 2.04 10.83
C ARG A 137 15.84 3.54 10.71
N ASP A 138 17.08 4.00 10.76
CA ASP A 138 17.42 5.38 10.43
C ASP A 138 17.42 5.62 8.90
N LEU A 139 17.65 6.87 8.50
CA LEU A 139 17.64 7.28 7.09
C LEU A 139 18.75 6.61 6.25
N GLN A 140 19.89 6.29 6.87
CA GLN A 140 21.02 5.67 6.15
C GLN A 140 20.77 4.19 5.89
N HIS A 141 20.01 3.52 6.75
CA HIS A 141 19.72 2.09 6.70
C HIS A 141 18.28 1.80 6.28
N ALA A 142 17.58 2.76 5.70
CA ALA A 142 16.20 2.62 5.23
C ALA A 142 16.01 1.35 4.37
N TYR A 143 14.84 0.74 4.47
CA TYR A 143 14.48 -0.44 3.66
C TYR A 143 14.40 -0.14 2.16
N SER A 144 14.01 1.09 1.82
CA SER A 144 14.04 1.62 0.46
C SER A 144 14.15 3.14 0.51
N LYS A 145 14.70 3.74 -0.56
CA LYS A 145 14.84 5.20 -0.69
C LYS A 145 13.49 5.88 -0.91
N ASP A 146 12.56 5.19 -1.58
CA ASP A 146 11.18 5.61 -1.77
C ASP A 146 10.32 5.15 -0.58
N GLY A 147 9.19 5.82 -0.39
CA GLY A 147 8.13 5.39 0.52
C GLY A 147 7.55 4.03 0.12
N GLY A 148 6.70 3.49 0.99
CA GLY A 148 6.10 2.18 0.77
C GLY A 148 4.87 2.17 -0.14
N LEU A 149 4.47 3.31 -0.70
CA LEU A 149 3.37 3.47 -1.66
C LEU A 149 3.89 4.20 -2.89
N ALA A 150 3.34 3.89 -4.06
CA ALA A 150 3.61 4.62 -5.30
C ALA A 150 2.32 4.85 -6.08
N VAL A 151 2.24 5.99 -6.75
CA VAL A 151 1.18 6.30 -7.71
C VAL A 151 1.71 6.03 -9.11
N LEU A 152 0.99 5.20 -9.87
CA LEU A 152 1.29 4.95 -11.28
C LEU A 152 0.25 5.65 -12.15
N LYS A 153 0.68 6.08 -13.34
CA LYS A 153 -0.19 6.67 -14.36
C LYS A 153 0.08 6.03 -15.72
N GLY A 154 -0.88 6.13 -16.61
CA GLY A 154 -0.77 5.62 -17.98
C GLY A 154 -2.13 5.52 -18.65
N ASN A 155 -2.17 4.87 -19.81
CA ASN A 155 -3.41 4.79 -20.58
C ASN A 155 -4.51 3.95 -19.91
N ILE A 156 -4.17 3.07 -18.96
CA ILE A 156 -5.14 2.35 -18.13
C ILE A 156 -5.62 3.23 -16.96
N ALA A 157 -4.73 4.04 -16.37
CA ALA A 157 -4.96 4.82 -15.15
C ALA A 157 -4.61 6.29 -15.39
N GLN A 158 -5.47 6.99 -16.12
CA GLN A 158 -5.23 8.38 -16.54
C GLN A 158 -5.18 9.34 -15.34
N ASP A 159 -6.04 9.12 -14.34
CA ASP A 159 -6.03 9.90 -13.08
C ASP A 159 -5.12 9.28 -12.01
N GLY A 160 -4.56 8.11 -12.29
CA GLY A 160 -3.64 7.39 -11.42
C GLY A 160 -4.23 6.13 -10.81
N CYS A 161 -3.33 5.36 -10.20
CA CYS A 161 -3.63 4.18 -9.39
C CYS A 161 -2.56 4.02 -8.32
N VAL A 162 -2.76 3.14 -7.36
CA VAL A 162 -1.88 3.00 -6.20
C VAL A 162 -1.33 1.58 -6.10
N VAL A 163 -0.02 1.47 -5.87
CA VAL A 163 0.65 0.22 -5.53
C VAL A 163 1.38 0.36 -4.19
N LYS A 164 1.30 -0.69 -3.37
CA LYS A 164 2.03 -0.79 -2.11
C LYS A 164 3.39 -1.43 -2.36
N THR A 165 4.37 -0.61 -2.74
CA THR A 165 5.72 -1.06 -3.12
C THR A 165 6.45 -1.79 -2.01
N ALA A 166 6.20 -1.44 -0.75
CA ALA A 166 6.79 -2.11 0.41
C ALA A 166 6.46 -3.62 0.48
N GLY A 167 5.37 -4.06 -0.17
CA GLY A 167 4.92 -5.45 -0.21
C GLY A 167 5.23 -6.18 -1.53
N VAL A 168 5.89 -5.52 -2.49
CA VAL A 168 6.24 -6.06 -3.80
C VAL A 168 7.72 -6.47 -3.82
N ASP A 169 8.02 -7.66 -4.31
CA ASP A 169 9.39 -8.10 -4.57
C ASP A 169 10.00 -7.26 -5.71
N GLU A 170 11.23 -6.79 -5.54
CA GLU A 170 11.88 -5.91 -6.53
C GLU A 170 12.05 -6.58 -7.89
N SER A 171 12.12 -7.91 -7.95
CA SER A 171 12.23 -8.68 -9.19
C SER A 171 11.04 -8.51 -10.14
N ILE A 172 9.87 -8.11 -9.60
CA ILE A 172 8.64 -7.88 -10.37
C ILE A 172 8.19 -6.41 -10.36
N TRP A 173 9.06 -5.47 -10.03
CA TRP A 173 8.76 -4.04 -10.15
C TRP A 173 8.58 -3.59 -11.60
N LYS A 174 9.15 -4.33 -12.54
CA LYS A 174 8.84 -4.26 -13.97
C LYS A 174 8.20 -5.57 -14.37
N PHE A 175 6.97 -5.49 -14.82
CA PHE A 175 6.17 -6.65 -15.16
C PHE A 175 5.45 -6.42 -16.49
N SER A 176 5.38 -7.44 -17.33
CA SER A 176 4.58 -7.42 -18.55
C SER A 176 3.95 -8.77 -18.76
N GLY A 177 2.66 -8.80 -19.02
CA GLY A 177 1.94 -10.05 -19.21
C GLY A 177 0.56 -9.89 -19.85
N PRO A 178 -0.02 -10.98 -20.31
CA PRO A 178 -1.37 -10.98 -20.86
C PRO A 178 -2.42 -10.78 -19.77
N ALA A 179 -3.44 -10.00 -20.08
CA ALA A 179 -4.59 -9.79 -19.21
C ALA A 179 -5.44 -11.07 -19.08
N LYS A 180 -5.93 -11.31 -17.87
CA LYS A 180 -7.04 -12.22 -17.55
C LYS A 180 -8.12 -11.40 -16.85
N VAL A 181 -9.19 -11.12 -17.59
CA VAL A 181 -10.20 -10.15 -17.19
C VAL A 181 -11.37 -10.83 -16.50
N PHE A 182 -11.79 -10.25 -15.39
CA PHE A 182 -12.95 -10.65 -14.61
C PHE A 182 -13.76 -9.39 -14.27
N ASP A 183 -15.08 -9.50 -14.37
CA ASP A 183 -16.03 -8.41 -14.15
C ASP A 183 -16.50 -8.28 -12.69
N SER A 184 -15.98 -9.14 -11.81
CA SER A 184 -16.24 -9.12 -10.37
C SER A 184 -15.15 -9.83 -9.59
N GLN A 185 -15.08 -9.54 -8.27
CA GLN A 185 -14.21 -10.24 -7.34
C GLN A 185 -14.50 -11.74 -7.29
N GLU A 186 -15.78 -12.11 -7.30
CA GLU A 186 -16.25 -13.50 -7.24
C GLU A 186 -15.78 -14.28 -8.47
N ALA A 187 -15.98 -13.73 -9.66
CA ALA A 187 -15.52 -14.36 -10.92
C ALA A 187 -13.99 -14.53 -10.94
N ALA A 188 -13.26 -13.54 -10.43
CA ALA A 188 -11.81 -13.64 -10.29
C ALA A 188 -11.39 -14.75 -9.31
N CYS A 189 -12.06 -14.87 -8.17
CA CYS A 189 -11.81 -15.94 -7.19
C CYS A 189 -12.03 -17.32 -7.80
N GLU A 190 -13.14 -17.52 -8.50
CA GLU A 190 -13.43 -18.78 -9.21
C GLU A 190 -12.39 -19.07 -10.30
N GLY A 191 -12.00 -18.05 -11.07
CA GLY A 191 -11.00 -18.18 -12.13
C GLY A 191 -9.62 -18.56 -11.59
N ILE A 192 -9.17 -17.92 -10.51
CA ILE A 192 -7.87 -18.22 -9.85
C ILE A 192 -7.88 -19.64 -9.29
N LEU A 193 -8.91 -20.01 -8.52
CA LEU A 193 -9.01 -21.33 -7.91
C LEU A 193 -9.17 -22.42 -8.98
N GLY A 194 -9.94 -22.14 -10.04
CA GLY A 194 -10.15 -23.03 -11.18
C GLY A 194 -8.96 -23.17 -12.13
N GLY A 195 -7.86 -22.46 -11.89
CA GLY A 195 -6.63 -22.57 -12.69
C GLY A 195 -6.67 -21.84 -14.03
N LYS A 196 -7.59 -20.87 -14.22
CA LYS A 196 -7.61 -20.00 -15.41
C LYS A 196 -6.47 -18.98 -15.43
N VAL A 197 -5.91 -18.68 -14.24
CA VAL A 197 -4.77 -17.77 -14.05
C VAL A 197 -3.52 -18.60 -13.92
N VAL A 198 -2.49 -18.27 -14.70
CA VAL A 198 -1.21 -18.95 -14.75
C VAL A 198 -0.05 -17.96 -14.55
N SER A 199 1.16 -18.48 -14.34
CA SER A 199 2.37 -17.67 -14.24
C SER A 199 2.52 -16.74 -15.45
N GLY A 200 2.83 -15.48 -15.20
CA GLY A 200 2.98 -14.42 -16.20
C GLY A 200 1.72 -13.61 -16.47
N ASP A 201 0.57 -14.00 -15.97
CA ASP A 201 -0.69 -13.27 -16.20
C ASP A 201 -0.79 -12.00 -15.38
N VAL A 202 -1.51 -11.01 -15.94
CA VAL A 202 -2.05 -9.86 -15.22
C VAL A 202 -3.55 -10.08 -14.98
N VAL A 203 -3.92 -10.35 -13.75
CA VAL A 203 -5.34 -10.48 -13.36
C VAL A 203 -5.96 -9.09 -13.35
N VAL A 204 -7.00 -8.87 -14.12
CA VAL A 204 -7.72 -7.60 -14.22
C VAL A 204 -9.12 -7.79 -13.65
N ILE A 205 -9.44 -7.06 -12.56
CA ILE A 205 -10.77 -7.09 -11.95
C ILE A 205 -11.40 -5.73 -12.13
N THR A 206 -12.54 -5.68 -12.83
CA THR A 206 -13.23 -4.43 -13.19
C THR A 206 -14.57 -4.33 -12.49
N HIS A 207 -15.16 -3.11 -12.49
CA HIS A 207 -16.47 -2.82 -11.90
C HIS A 207 -16.55 -3.01 -10.39
N GLU A 208 -15.44 -2.87 -9.70
CA GLU A 208 -15.31 -2.91 -8.23
C GLU A 208 -14.99 -1.54 -7.61
N GLY A 209 -15.01 -0.50 -8.44
CA GLY A 209 -14.80 0.88 -8.01
C GLY A 209 -16.03 1.49 -7.31
N PRO A 210 -15.96 2.79 -6.95
CA PRO A 210 -17.02 3.48 -6.19
C PRO A 210 -18.40 3.45 -6.85
N LYS A 211 -18.48 3.48 -8.18
CA LYS A 211 -19.74 3.42 -8.94
C LYS A 211 -20.11 2.01 -9.40
N GLY A 212 -19.12 1.21 -9.75
CA GLY A 212 -19.33 -0.12 -10.29
C GLY A 212 -19.54 -1.20 -9.23
N GLY A 213 -18.80 -1.08 -8.12
CA GLY A 213 -18.83 -2.05 -7.04
C GLY A 213 -19.73 -1.66 -5.86
N PRO A 214 -20.15 -2.62 -5.01
CA PRO A 214 -20.95 -2.34 -3.82
C PRO A 214 -20.06 -1.73 -2.70
N GLY A 215 -19.78 -0.45 -2.79
CA GLY A 215 -18.97 0.27 -1.81
C GLY A 215 -17.46 0.04 -1.95
N MET A 216 -16.97 -0.27 -3.14
CA MET A 216 -15.55 -0.45 -3.43
C MET A 216 -14.92 -1.53 -2.55
N GLN A 217 -15.26 -2.78 -2.80
CA GLN A 217 -14.82 -3.93 -2.00
C GLN A 217 -13.29 -4.06 -1.94
N GLU A 218 -12.79 -4.58 -0.82
CA GLU A 218 -11.38 -4.95 -0.68
C GLU A 218 -11.08 -6.28 -1.39
N MET A 219 -10.11 -6.29 -2.28
CA MET A 219 -9.65 -7.47 -3.04
C MET A 219 -8.79 -8.41 -2.17
N LEU A 220 -9.27 -8.80 -0.99
CA LEU A 220 -8.54 -9.68 -0.07
C LEU A 220 -8.48 -11.12 -0.60
N TYR A 221 -9.61 -11.66 -1.05
CA TYR A 221 -9.69 -13.05 -1.48
C TYR A 221 -8.88 -13.34 -2.76
N PRO A 222 -8.98 -12.55 -3.85
CA PRO A 222 -8.17 -12.76 -5.04
C PRO A 222 -6.68 -12.77 -4.75
N THR A 223 -6.18 -11.81 -3.96
CA THR A 223 -4.76 -11.73 -3.60
C THR A 223 -4.31 -12.91 -2.74
N SER A 224 -5.16 -13.36 -1.82
CA SER A 224 -4.89 -14.53 -0.98
C SER A 224 -4.85 -15.82 -1.80
N TYR A 225 -5.74 -15.96 -2.79
CA TYR A 225 -5.78 -17.14 -3.66
C TYR A 225 -4.60 -17.17 -4.64
N ILE A 226 -4.21 -16.05 -5.24
CA ILE A 226 -2.96 -15.96 -6.03
C ILE A 226 -1.77 -16.43 -5.20
N LYS A 227 -1.68 -15.96 -3.96
CA LYS A 227 -0.60 -16.37 -3.03
C LYS A 227 -0.67 -17.85 -2.69
N SER A 228 -1.86 -18.40 -2.41
CA SER A 228 -2.04 -19.83 -2.09
C SER A 228 -1.70 -20.76 -3.24
N LYS A 229 -1.83 -20.29 -4.48
CA LYS A 229 -1.42 -20.97 -5.70
C LYS A 229 0.06 -20.79 -6.04
N HIS A 230 0.84 -20.15 -5.15
CA HIS A 230 2.27 -19.83 -5.34
C HIS A 230 2.55 -18.86 -6.51
N LEU A 231 1.55 -18.14 -6.99
CA LEU A 231 1.66 -17.17 -8.08
C LEU A 231 1.97 -15.73 -7.61
N GLY A 232 2.16 -15.51 -6.32
CA GLY A 232 2.31 -14.17 -5.73
C GLY A 232 3.55 -13.36 -6.18
N LYS A 233 4.54 -14.02 -6.80
CA LYS A 233 5.70 -13.38 -7.44
C LYS A 233 5.71 -13.53 -8.96
N GLU A 234 4.70 -14.17 -9.53
CA GLU A 234 4.64 -14.54 -10.94
C GLU A 234 3.47 -13.90 -11.67
N CYS A 235 2.53 -13.31 -10.94
CA CYS A 235 1.37 -12.61 -11.49
C CYS A 235 1.25 -11.21 -10.91
N ALA A 236 0.65 -10.31 -11.69
CA ALA A 236 0.15 -9.04 -11.20
C ALA A 236 -1.38 -9.10 -11.04
N LEU A 237 -1.93 -8.25 -10.16
CA LEU A 237 -3.36 -8.02 -10.06
C LEU A 237 -3.64 -6.52 -10.12
N ILE A 238 -4.55 -6.11 -11.01
CA ILE A 238 -4.96 -4.71 -11.16
C ILE A 238 -6.48 -4.60 -11.04
N THR A 239 -6.97 -3.51 -10.43
CA THR A 239 -8.41 -3.31 -10.21
C THR A 239 -8.75 -1.84 -10.02
N ASP A 240 -9.97 -1.46 -10.36
CA ASP A 240 -10.59 -0.19 -9.97
C ASP A 240 -11.16 -0.23 -8.53
N GLY A 241 -11.19 -1.41 -7.90
CA GLY A 241 -11.44 -1.59 -6.47
C GLY A 241 -10.24 -1.22 -5.60
N ARG A 242 -10.25 -1.68 -4.34
CA ARG A 242 -9.20 -1.40 -3.35
C ARG A 242 -8.64 -2.68 -2.72
N PHE A 243 -7.55 -2.53 -2.00
CA PHE A 243 -6.91 -3.64 -1.31
C PHE A 243 -6.96 -3.51 0.21
N SER A 244 -6.99 -4.65 0.88
CA SER A 244 -6.76 -4.74 2.32
C SER A 244 -5.30 -4.40 2.66
N GLY A 245 -5.07 -3.86 3.86
CA GLY A 245 -3.72 -3.64 4.42
C GLY A 245 -2.89 -4.94 4.51
N GLY A 246 -3.54 -6.10 4.58
CA GLY A 246 -2.92 -7.42 4.58
C GLY A 246 -2.43 -7.93 3.22
N THR A 247 -2.69 -7.20 2.14
CA THR A 247 -2.31 -7.58 0.78
C THR A 247 -0.79 -7.49 0.57
N SER A 248 -0.23 -8.48 -0.11
CA SER A 248 1.16 -8.53 -0.57
C SER A 248 1.22 -9.04 -2.02
N GLY A 249 2.34 -8.81 -2.71
CA GLY A 249 2.51 -9.08 -4.13
C GLY A 249 2.20 -7.86 -4.99
N LEU A 250 2.36 -7.99 -6.31
CA LEU A 250 2.15 -6.90 -7.26
C LEU A 250 0.65 -6.65 -7.45
N SER A 251 0.08 -5.88 -6.53
CA SER A 251 -1.36 -5.56 -6.49
C SER A 251 -1.53 -4.06 -6.62
N ILE A 252 -2.22 -3.62 -7.67
CA ILE A 252 -2.42 -2.23 -8.05
C ILE A 252 -3.92 -1.93 -8.04
N GLY A 253 -4.33 -1.05 -7.14
CA GLY A 253 -5.73 -0.68 -6.96
C GLY A 253 -6.03 0.77 -7.21
N HIS A 254 -7.29 1.14 -7.02
CA HIS A 254 -7.79 2.50 -7.19
C HIS A 254 -7.54 3.03 -8.61
N ILE A 255 -7.61 2.15 -9.62
CA ILE A 255 -7.43 2.58 -11.02
C ILE A 255 -8.54 3.58 -11.37
N SER A 256 -8.12 4.76 -11.76
CA SER A 256 -9.02 5.86 -12.10
C SER A 256 -8.70 6.43 -13.48
N PRO A 257 -9.75 6.71 -14.28
CA PRO A 257 -11.18 6.47 -14.03
C PRO A 257 -11.54 4.96 -13.95
N GLU A 258 -12.52 4.63 -13.08
CA GLU A 258 -13.02 3.26 -12.95
C GLU A 258 -13.80 2.80 -14.19
N ALA A 259 -13.97 1.50 -14.39
CA ALA A 259 -14.68 0.92 -15.52
C ALA A 259 -16.12 1.46 -15.67
N ALA A 260 -16.88 1.52 -14.57
CA ALA A 260 -18.25 2.04 -14.54
C ALA A 260 -18.36 3.53 -14.85
N ALA A 261 -17.26 4.30 -14.72
CA ALA A 261 -17.16 5.69 -15.14
C ALA A 261 -16.64 5.87 -16.58
N GLY A 262 -16.44 4.76 -17.31
CA GLY A 262 -15.92 4.76 -18.69
C GLY A 262 -14.40 4.74 -18.79
N GLY A 263 -13.70 4.41 -17.69
CA GLY A 263 -12.25 4.27 -17.66
C GLY A 263 -11.75 3.14 -18.57
N ASN A 264 -10.52 3.30 -19.03
CA ASN A 264 -9.93 2.36 -20.00
C ASN A 264 -9.69 0.95 -19.44
N ILE A 265 -9.66 0.79 -18.11
CA ILE A 265 -9.61 -0.54 -17.50
C ILE A 265 -10.81 -1.41 -17.92
N GLY A 266 -11.99 -0.82 -18.14
CA GLY A 266 -13.20 -1.50 -18.62
C GLY A 266 -13.17 -1.88 -20.10
N LYS A 267 -12.13 -1.50 -20.84
CA LYS A 267 -11.97 -1.81 -22.28
C LYS A 267 -10.99 -2.96 -22.52
N ILE A 268 -10.26 -3.38 -21.49
CA ILE A 268 -9.25 -4.44 -21.57
C ILE A 268 -9.96 -5.77 -21.75
N VAL A 269 -9.44 -6.61 -22.62
CA VAL A 269 -9.94 -7.97 -22.88
C VAL A 269 -8.85 -9.01 -22.62
N ASP A 270 -9.24 -10.27 -22.50
CA ASP A 270 -8.31 -11.38 -22.30
C ASP A 270 -7.24 -11.41 -23.40
N GLY A 271 -6.00 -11.46 -22.99
CA GLY A 271 -4.84 -11.52 -23.88
C GLY A 271 -4.19 -10.18 -24.20
N ASP A 272 -4.82 -9.05 -23.89
CA ASP A 272 -4.20 -7.74 -24.02
C ASP A 272 -2.92 -7.67 -23.15
N ILE A 273 -1.83 -7.16 -23.70
CA ILE A 273 -0.56 -7.06 -22.97
C ILE A 273 -0.55 -5.81 -22.11
N ILE A 274 -0.38 -6.01 -20.81
CA ILE A 274 -0.25 -4.94 -19.83
C ILE A 274 1.20 -4.82 -19.41
N GLU A 275 1.70 -3.58 -19.36
CA GLU A 275 3.04 -3.23 -18.90
C GLU A 275 2.96 -2.39 -17.63
N ILE A 276 3.70 -2.82 -16.61
CA ILE A 276 3.83 -2.15 -15.32
C ILE A 276 5.30 -1.83 -15.08
N ASP A 277 5.61 -0.57 -14.80
CA ASP A 277 6.96 -0.11 -14.44
C ASP A 277 6.87 0.79 -13.19
N ILE A 278 7.05 0.20 -12.01
CA ILE A 278 6.99 0.91 -10.73
C ILE A 278 8.08 1.99 -10.64
N PRO A 279 9.36 1.74 -10.99
CA PRO A 279 10.40 2.77 -11.01
C PRO A 279 10.01 4.01 -11.83
N ASN A 280 9.42 3.81 -13.01
CA ASN A 280 9.01 4.89 -13.89
C ASN A 280 7.57 5.39 -13.64
N ARG A 281 6.89 4.81 -12.62
CA ARG A 281 5.52 5.19 -12.26
C ARG A 281 4.53 5.06 -13.43
N SER A 282 4.63 3.98 -14.22
CA SER A 282 3.78 3.79 -15.38
C SER A 282 3.00 2.47 -15.35
N ILE A 283 1.79 2.50 -15.92
CA ILE A 283 0.94 1.34 -16.17
C ILE A 283 0.18 1.54 -17.47
N ASN A 284 0.39 0.64 -18.44
CA ASN A 284 -0.20 0.76 -19.77
C ASN A 284 -0.68 -0.59 -20.30
N VAL A 285 -1.73 -0.57 -21.08
CA VAL A 285 -2.03 -1.64 -22.05
C VAL A 285 -1.36 -1.31 -23.38
N LYS A 286 -0.83 -2.31 -24.06
CA LYS A 286 -0.20 -2.16 -25.40
C LYS A 286 -1.24 -1.93 -26.51
N LEU A 287 -2.04 -0.90 -26.34
CA LEU A 287 -2.98 -0.39 -27.34
C LEU A 287 -2.74 1.12 -27.48
N SER A 288 -2.88 1.63 -28.69
CA SER A 288 -2.81 3.09 -28.93
C SER A 288 -4.05 3.80 -28.39
N ASP A 289 -3.98 5.09 -28.20
CA ASP A 289 -5.11 5.90 -27.76
C ASP A 289 -6.26 5.87 -28.78
N GLU A 290 -5.92 5.74 -30.09
CA GLU A 290 -6.89 5.58 -31.17
C GLU A 290 -7.65 4.26 -31.07
N GLU A 291 -6.96 3.15 -30.80
CA GLU A 291 -7.58 1.82 -30.59
C GLU A 291 -8.48 1.84 -29.36
N LEU A 292 -8.01 2.38 -28.24
CA LEU A 292 -8.81 2.53 -27.01
C LEU A 292 -10.05 3.42 -27.22
N ALA A 293 -9.95 4.46 -28.04
CA ALA A 293 -11.08 5.32 -28.38
C ALA A 293 -12.11 4.60 -29.27
N GLN A 294 -11.66 3.72 -30.17
CA GLN A 294 -12.53 2.93 -31.03
C GLN A 294 -13.31 1.88 -30.25
N ILE A 295 -12.67 1.17 -29.30
CA ILE A 295 -13.33 0.21 -28.40
C ILE A 295 -14.46 0.92 -27.62
N GLY A 296 -14.21 2.13 -27.09
CA GLY A 296 -15.23 2.92 -26.39
C GLY A 296 -16.44 3.28 -27.27
N ARG A 297 -16.24 3.51 -28.55
CA ARG A 297 -17.35 3.80 -29.50
C ARG A 297 -18.16 2.56 -29.85
N ALA A 298 -17.52 1.40 -29.98
CA ALA A 298 -18.19 0.12 -30.24
C ALA A 298 -19.10 -0.27 -29.05
N SER A 299 -18.60 -0.19 -27.83
CA SER A 299 -19.37 -0.56 -26.63
C SER A 299 -20.58 0.36 -26.37
N CYS A 300 -20.55 1.61 -26.82
CA CYS A 300 -21.71 2.51 -26.78
C CYS A 300 -22.78 2.17 -27.81
N ARG A 301 -22.44 1.50 -28.93
CA ARG A 301 -23.41 1.10 -29.97
C ARG A 301 -24.12 -0.19 -29.64
N GLU A 302 -23.54 -1.07 -28.85
CA GLU A 302 -24.16 -2.36 -28.47
C GLU A 302 -25.13 -2.25 -27.29
N ARG A 303 -25.29 -1.07 -26.69
CA ARG A 303 -26.26 -0.81 -25.60
C ARG A 303 -27.50 -0.02 -26.02
N VAL A 304 -27.84 0.00 -27.29
CA VAL A 304 -29.10 0.60 -27.82
C VAL A 304 -30.01 -0.48 -28.30
#